data_a1fc6b534870a5e42fce560fe1d7bd7d
#
_entry.id   a1fc6b534870a5e42fce560fe1d7bd7d
#
_cell.length_a   1.000
_cell.length_b   1.000
_cell.length_c   1.000
_cell.angle_alpha   90.00
_cell.angle_beta   90.00
_cell.angle_gamma   90.00
#
_symmetry.space_group_name_H-M   'P 1'
#
loop_
_entity.id
_entity.type
_entity.pdbx_description
1 polymer ?
#
loop_
_entity_poly.entity_id
_entity_poly.type
_entity_poly.pdbx_seq_one_letter_code
_entity_poly.pdbx_strand_id
1 'polypeptide(L)'
;MNEEGQSRPSAARATSDLPALVLAAGLGTRLQPLSSVRAKAALPVAGDALIARILRRLHSAGIRRVVINLHHLAASITRIVGDGSAFGLMVRYSWEPEVLGSAGGPARAIPLLESDRFLIVNGDTLTDIDLPALVAHHVDTNAQVTMAVVDGDPRYNGVIADDAGIVRGFGQSDRAFHFIGIQAVNASVFAGIDPATPSETVHGFYPTLIAARPAAIRTFHVREEFFDIGSPTEYLATARRLAARERRPLDRGEGCVVAADARLTNTILWDRVRVGARAELDECVVADGVVVPPGANYSRSSLVMRDNALIAVPF
;
A
#
# COMPACT_ATOMS: atom_id res chain seq x y z
N MET A 1 -30.53 7.98 -42.31
CA MET A 1 -29.28 8.39 -41.59
C MET A 1 -29.37 7.75 -40.22
N ASN A 2 -28.65 6.64 -40.04
CA ASN A 2 -28.63 5.88 -38.79
C ASN A 2 -27.58 6.47 -37.88
N GLU A 3 -27.99 7.04 -36.75
CA GLU A 3 -27.09 7.32 -35.65
C GLU A 3 -26.72 5.99 -34.98
N GLU A 4 -25.51 5.53 -35.25
CA GLU A 4 -24.93 4.39 -34.53
C GLU A 4 -24.69 4.82 -33.10
N GLY A 5 -25.52 4.31 -32.18
CA GLY A 5 -25.35 4.43 -30.77
C GLY A 5 -24.05 3.74 -30.36
N GLN A 6 -23.00 4.54 -30.06
CA GLN A 6 -21.81 4.05 -29.40
C GLN A 6 -22.22 3.52 -28.01
N SER A 7 -22.33 2.21 -27.88
CA SER A 7 -22.55 1.57 -26.59
C SER A 7 -21.39 1.88 -25.67
N ARG A 8 -21.67 2.55 -24.53
CA ARG A 8 -20.68 2.77 -23.46
C ARG A 8 -20.06 1.42 -23.09
N PRO A 9 -18.71 1.31 -23.03
CA PRO A 9 -18.08 0.07 -22.59
C PRO A 9 -18.52 -0.23 -21.16
N SER A 10 -18.82 -1.50 -20.86
CA SER A 10 -19.17 -1.90 -19.48
C SER A 10 -18.00 -1.56 -18.54
N ALA A 11 -18.29 -1.21 -17.29
CA ALA A 11 -17.29 -0.84 -16.29
C ALA A 11 -16.14 -1.90 -16.17
N ALA A 12 -16.47 -3.18 -16.37
CA ALA A 12 -15.49 -4.27 -16.40
C ALA A 12 -14.53 -4.20 -17.62
N ARG A 13 -14.97 -3.68 -18.77
CA ARG A 13 -14.09 -3.44 -19.95
C ARG A 13 -13.20 -2.23 -19.76
N ALA A 14 -13.64 -1.22 -19.03
CA ALA A 14 -12.85 -0.01 -18.78
C ALA A 14 -11.62 -0.25 -17.89
N THR A 15 -11.65 -1.29 -17.04
CA THR A 15 -10.52 -1.65 -16.17
C THR A 15 -9.54 -2.64 -16.79
N SER A 16 -9.96 -3.47 -17.77
CA SER A 16 -9.11 -4.54 -18.33
C SER A 16 -7.85 -4.00 -19.04
N ASP A 17 -7.90 -2.81 -19.59
CA ASP A 17 -6.79 -2.19 -20.32
C ASP A 17 -6.02 -1.15 -19.48
N LEU A 18 -6.55 -0.82 -18.30
CA LEU A 18 -5.95 0.17 -17.40
C LEU A 18 -4.82 -0.46 -16.59
N PRO A 19 -3.57 0.06 -16.65
CA PRO A 19 -2.50 -0.39 -15.77
C PRO A 19 -2.62 0.22 -14.39
N ALA A 20 -1.93 -0.39 -13.42
CA ALA A 20 -1.75 0.17 -12.09
C ALA A 20 -0.28 0.43 -11.78
N LEU A 21 -0.01 1.51 -11.05
CA LEU A 21 1.27 1.78 -10.39
C LEU A 21 1.10 1.51 -8.90
N VAL A 22 1.91 0.60 -8.35
CA VAL A 22 1.97 0.36 -6.91
C VAL A 22 3.18 1.11 -6.34
N LEU A 23 2.94 2.04 -5.40
CA LEU A 23 3.99 2.81 -4.74
C LEU A 23 4.60 2.02 -3.59
N ALA A 24 5.79 1.46 -3.82
CA ALA A 24 6.49 0.59 -2.88
C ALA A 24 7.96 1.01 -2.60
N ALA A 25 8.39 2.19 -3.07
CA ALA A 25 9.75 2.70 -2.89
C ALA A 25 10.03 3.31 -1.49
N GLY A 26 8.99 3.50 -0.66
CA GLY A 26 9.10 4.17 0.62
C GLY A 26 10.03 3.49 1.63
N LEU A 27 10.75 4.27 2.44
CA LEU A 27 11.69 3.77 3.45
C LEU A 27 11.02 3.06 4.64
N GLY A 28 9.75 3.31 4.89
CA GLY A 28 9.02 2.74 6.03
C GLY A 28 9.59 3.16 7.39
N THR A 29 10.03 4.39 7.54
CA THR A 29 10.76 4.89 8.74
C THR A 29 9.98 4.70 10.05
N ARG A 30 8.65 4.86 10.03
CA ARG A 30 7.78 4.65 11.20
C ARG A 30 7.65 3.17 11.62
N LEU A 31 8.03 2.24 10.73
CA LEU A 31 8.04 0.78 10.98
C LEU A 31 9.39 0.26 11.47
N GLN A 32 10.39 1.13 11.67
CA GLN A 32 11.65 0.71 12.26
C GLN A 32 11.42 0.04 13.62
N PRO A 33 12.15 -1.05 13.92
CA PRO A 33 13.27 -1.63 13.15
C PRO A 33 12.84 -2.65 12.08
N LEU A 34 11.58 -3.02 11.95
CA LEU A 34 11.08 -4.06 11.04
C LEU A 34 11.39 -3.76 9.56
N SER A 35 11.27 -2.48 9.18
CA SER A 35 11.56 -2.02 7.81
C SER A 35 13.05 -2.01 7.45
N SER A 36 13.96 -2.31 8.40
CA SER A 36 15.36 -2.59 8.08
C SER A 36 15.61 -4.03 7.63
N VAL A 37 14.62 -4.92 7.83
CA VAL A 37 14.71 -6.35 7.46
C VAL A 37 13.96 -6.65 6.15
N ARG A 38 12.74 -6.12 6.01
CA ARG A 38 11.92 -6.22 4.80
C ARG A 38 11.36 -4.86 4.42
N ALA A 39 11.23 -4.60 3.11
CA ALA A 39 10.46 -3.44 2.64
C ALA A 39 9.02 -3.52 3.18
N LYS A 40 8.41 -2.36 3.46
CA LYS A 40 7.05 -2.28 4.01
C LYS A 40 6.04 -3.13 3.23
N ALA A 41 6.07 -3.05 1.89
CA ALA A 41 5.18 -3.82 1.03
C ALA A 41 5.45 -5.35 1.05
N ALA A 42 6.59 -5.81 1.58
CA ALA A 42 6.93 -7.22 1.72
C ALA A 42 6.61 -7.80 3.10
N LEU A 43 5.98 -7.02 4.01
CA LEU A 43 5.59 -7.50 5.33
C LEU A 43 4.50 -8.56 5.22
N PRO A 44 4.59 -9.68 5.98
CA PRO A 44 3.54 -10.69 6.02
C PRO A 44 2.33 -10.19 6.81
N VAL A 45 1.13 -10.31 6.24
CA VAL A 45 -0.13 -9.89 6.87
C VAL A 45 -1.17 -10.96 6.62
N ALA A 46 -1.60 -11.63 7.70
CA ALA A 46 -2.57 -12.72 7.65
C ALA A 46 -2.21 -13.77 6.57
N GLY A 47 -0.98 -14.31 6.64
CA GLY A 47 -0.48 -15.44 5.84
C GLY A 47 0.00 -15.11 4.44
N ASP A 48 0.11 -13.83 4.07
CA ASP A 48 0.58 -13.43 2.76
C ASP A 48 1.32 -12.09 2.84
N ALA A 49 2.22 -11.82 1.91
CA ALA A 49 2.85 -10.51 1.85
C ALA A 49 1.83 -9.43 1.45
N LEU A 50 1.99 -8.23 2.01
CA LEU A 50 1.14 -7.09 1.72
C LEU A 50 1.03 -6.81 0.21
N ILE A 51 2.17 -6.79 -0.49
CA ILE A 51 2.21 -6.62 -1.95
C ILE A 51 1.45 -7.73 -2.69
N ALA A 52 1.53 -8.97 -2.24
CA ALA A 52 0.84 -10.10 -2.86
C ALA A 52 -0.68 -9.95 -2.74
N ARG A 53 -1.18 -9.46 -1.60
CA ARG A 53 -2.60 -9.12 -1.40
C ARG A 53 -3.07 -8.02 -2.35
N ILE A 54 -2.28 -6.95 -2.47
CA ILE A 54 -2.56 -5.85 -3.40
C ILE A 54 -2.62 -6.37 -4.84
N LEU A 55 -1.65 -7.18 -5.27
CA LEU A 55 -1.59 -7.72 -6.63
C LEU A 55 -2.79 -8.63 -6.95
N ARG A 56 -3.18 -9.51 -6.01
CA ARG A 56 -4.41 -10.33 -6.20
C ARG A 56 -5.66 -9.46 -6.29
N ARG A 57 -5.74 -8.40 -5.51
CA ARG A 57 -6.87 -7.46 -5.58
C ARG A 57 -6.92 -6.74 -6.93
N LEU A 58 -5.79 -6.27 -7.43
CA LEU A 58 -5.70 -5.67 -8.76
C LEU A 58 -6.11 -6.66 -9.85
N HIS A 59 -5.60 -7.91 -9.80
CA HIS A 59 -5.98 -8.94 -10.75
C HIS A 59 -7.49 -9.23 -10.72
N SER A 60 -8.10 -9.37 -9.52
CA SER A 60 -9.54 -9.64 -9.39
C SER A 60 -10.41 -8.47 -9.87
N ALA A 61 -9.89 -7.24 -9.85
CA ALA A 61 -10.55 -6.06 -10.43
C ALA A 61 -10.39 -5.94 -11.96
N GLY A 62 -9.73 -6.91 -12.62
CA GLY A 62 -9.54 -6.92 -14.06
C GLY A 62 -8.23 -6.31 -14.54
N ILE A 63 -7.40 -5.73 -13.69
CA ILE A 63 -6.07 -5.21 -14.04
C ILE A 63 -5.19 -6.38 -14.52
N ARG A 64 -4.35 -6.14 -15.54
CA ARG A 64 -3.42 -7.14 -16.09
C ARG A 64 -1.99 -6.64 -16.14
N ARG A 65 -1.76 -5.34 -16.13
CA ARG A 65 -0.44 -4.71 -16.19
C ARG A 65 -0.21 -3.89 -14.93
N VAL A 66 0.92 -4.12 -14.26
CA VAL A 66 1.29 -3.41 -13.04
C VAL A 66 2.73 -2.92 -13.15
N VAL A 67 2.97 -1.68 -12.77
CA VAL A 67 4.31 -1.16 -12.50
C VAL A 67 4.47 -1.03 -10.99
N ILE A 68 5.62 -1.44 -10.46
CA ILE A 68 5.95 -1.28 -9.04
C ILE A 68 7.20 -0.41 -8.97
N ASN A 69 7.14 0.74 -8.27
CA ASN A 69 8.35 1.50 -8.02
C ASN A 69 9.14 0.90 -6.84
N LEU A 70 10.44 0.90 -6.95
CA LEU A 70 11.34 0.24 -6.01
C LEU A 70 12.52 1.14 -5.64
N HIS A 71 12.88 1.14 -4.35
CA HIS A 71 14.09 1.75 -3.82
C HIS A 71 14.65 0.90 -2.67
N HIS A 72 14.09 1.04 -1.47
CA HIS A 72 14.57 0.42 -0.25
C HIS A 72 14.23 -1.08 -0.20
N LEU A 73 15.24 -1.94 0.08
CA LEU A 73 15.09 -3.40 0.21
C LEU A 73 14.29 -4.05 -0.93
N ALA A 74 14.47 -3.54 -2.14
CA ALA A 74 13.72 -3.96 -3.32
C ALA A 74 13.73 -5.48 -3.54
N ALA A 75 14.83 -6.17 -3.21
CA ALA A 75 14.92 -7.63 -3.31
C ALA A 75 13.88 -8.37 -2.47
N SER A 76 13.38 -7.79 -1.37
CA SER A 76 12.32 -8.39 -0.58
C SER A 76 10.97 -8.39 -1.30
N ILE A 77 10.73 -7.39 -2.17
CA ILE A 77 9.54 -7.28 -3.01
C ILE A 77 9.69 -8.16 -4.26
N THR A 78 10.81 -8.03 -4.99
CA THR A 78 10.99 -8.74 -6.26
C THR A 78 11.03 -10.26 -6.11
N ARG A 79 11.50 -10.80 -4.98
CA ARG A 79 11.44 -12.24 -4.66
C ARG A 79 9.99 -12.76 -4.50
N ILE A 80 9.07 -11.95 -4.02
CA ILE A 80 7.67 -12.31 -3.85
C ILE A 80 6.93 -12.21 -5.19
N VAL A 81 7.22 -11.16 -5.94
CA VAL A 81 6.41 -10.76 -7.11
C VAL A 81 6.91 -11.42 -8.40
N GLY A 82 8.25 -11.57 -8.57
CA GLY A 82 8.83 -12.06 -9.81
C GLY A 82 8.44 -11.19 -11.01
N ASP A 83 8.00 -11.80 -12.07
CA ASP A 83 7.45 -11.16 -13.28
C ASP A 83 5.92 -10.90 -13.18
N GLY A 84 5.30 -11.30 -12.10
CA GLY A 84 3.87 -11.17 -11.85
C GLY A 84 3.02 -12.35 -12.34
N SER A 85 3.61 -13.31 -13.06
CA SER A 85 2.88 -14.46 -13.64
C SER A 85 2.15 -15.28 -12.58
N ALA A 86 2.75 -15.47 -11.40
CA ALA A 86 2.11 -16.16 -10.25
C ALA A 86 0.83 -15.48 -9.75
N PHE A 87 0.61 -14.21 -10.11
CA PHE A 87 -0.59 -13.42 -9.79
C PHE A 87 -1.51 -13.22 -11.01
N GLY A 88 -1.19 -13.80 -12.16
CA GLY A 88 -1.92 -13.56 -13.42
C GLY A 88 -1.72 -12.13 -13.96
N LEU A 89 -0.62 -11.48 -13.62
CA LEU A 89 -0.26 -10.12 -13.98
C LEU A 89 1.03 -10.09 -14.79
N MET A 90 1.23 -9.03 -15.58
CA MET A 90 2.52 -8.63 -16.12
C MET A 90 3.06 -7.50 -15.24
N VAL A 91 4.17 -7.73 -14.56
CA VAL A 91 4.79 -6.74 -13.67
C VAL A 91 6.07 -6.18 -14.29
N ARG A 92 6.18 -4.85 -14.28
CA ARG A 92 7.42 -4.12 -14.59
C ARG A 92 7.88 -3.35 -13.35
N TYR A 93 9.17 -3.05 -13.27
CA TYR A 93 9.76 -2.35 -12.13
C TYR A 93 10.32 -1.00 -12.53
N SER A 94 9.92 0.05 -11.81
CA SER A 94 10.49 1.39 -11.91
C SER A 94 11.49 1.59 -10.77
N TRP A 95 12.78 1.55 -11.10
CA TRP A 95 13.85 1.72 -10.12
C TRP A 95 14.09 3.20 -9.81
N GLU A 96 14.12 3.53 -8.53
CA GLU A 96 14.41 4.86 -8.03
C GLU A 96 15.79 4.87 -7.35
N PRO A 97 16.78 5.65 -7.86
CA PRO A 97 18.08 5.79 -7.19
C PRO A 97 17.97 6.41 -5.79
N GLU A 98 17.00 7.30 -5.65
CA GLU A 98 16.55 7.91 -4.40
C GLU A 98 15.01 7.88 -4.36
N VAL A 99 14.41 8.07 -3.18
CA VAL A 99 12.94 8.08 -3.05
C VAL A 99 12.38 9.32 -3.74
N LEU A 100 11.65 9.13 -4.84
CA LEU A 100 11.11 10.22 -5.64
C LEU A 100 9.76 10.77 -5.15
N GLY A 101 9.16 10.15 -4.12
CA GLY A 101 7.91 10.59 -3.54
C GLY A 101 6.67 10.26 -4.36
N SER A 102 5.53 10.80 -3.93
CA SER A 102 4.21 10.43 -4.48
C SER A 102 3.89 11.07 -5.83
N ALA A 103 4.71 12.01 -6.31
CA ALA A 103 4.56 12.62 -7.63
C ALA A 103 5.74 12.28 -8.57
N GLY A 104 6.98 12.30 -8.08
CA GLY A 104 8.16 11.95 -8.88
C GLY A 104 8.18 10.47 -9.27
N GLY A 105 7.80 9.55 -8.37
CA GLY A 105 7.68 8.12 -8.66
C GLY A 105 6.72 7.83 -9.81
N PRO A 106 5.46 8.33 -9.80
CA PRO A 106 4.57 8.25 -10.95
C PRO A 106 5.12 8.85 -12.23
N ALA A 107 5.72 10.06 -12.19
CA ALA A 107 6.32 10.67 -13.37
C ALA A 107 7.39 9.78 -14.01
N ARG A 108 8.24 9.16 -13.19
CA ARG A 108 9.25 8.20 -13.65
C ARG A 108 8.65 6.92 -14.23
N ALA A 109 7.52 6.46 -13.70
CA ALA A 109 6.89 5.21 -14.12
C ALA A 109 6.09 5.32 -15.43
N ILE A 110 5.71 6.52 -15.89
CA ILE A 110 4.87 6.75 -17.08
C ILE A 110 5.33 5.96 -18.32
N PRO A 111 6.63 5.94 -18.69
CA PRO A 111 7.07 5.18 -19.86
C PRO A 111 6.82 3.67 -19.77
N LEU A 112 6.74 3.13 -18.55
CA LEU A 112 6.49 1.71 -18.31
C LEU A 112 4.98 1.37 -18.25
N LEU A 113 4.14 2.36 -17.96
CA LEU A 113 2.69 2.22 -17.90
C LEU A 113 2.05 2.12 -19.29
N GLU A 114 2.61 2.80 -20.27
CA GLU A 114 2.13 2.78 -21.68
C GLU A 114 0.61 3.06 -21.77
N SER A 115 0.11 4.06 -21.05
CA SER A 115 -1.30 4.41 -20.98
C SER A 115 -1.50 5.88 -20.62
N ASP A 116 -2.53 6.50 -21.19
CA ASP A 116 -2.94 7.87 -20.87
C ASP A 116 -3.64 7.99 -19.50
N ARG A 117 -4.06 6.86 -18.93
CA ARG A 117 -4.70 6.76 -17.62
C ARG A 117 -4.20 5.53 -16.87
N PHE A 118 -4.11 5.63 -15.54
CA PHE A 118 -3.72 4.52 -14.71
C PHE A 118 -4.22 4.69 -13.26
N LEU A 119 -4.21 3.58 -12.53
CA LEU A 119 -4.42 3.60 -11.08
C LEU A 119 -3.09 3.82 -10.37
N ILE A 120 -3.09 4.60 -9.31
CA ILE A 120 -2.02 4.62 -8.30
C ILE A 120 -2.56 3.95 -7.04
N VAL A 121 -1.79 3.02 -6.50
CA VAL A 121 -2.12 2.29 -5.27
C VAL A 121 -0.92 2.33 -4.34
N ASN A 122 -1.10 2.84 -3.13
CA ASN A 122 -0.05 2.80 -2.13
C ASN A 122 0.24 1.35 -1.73
N GLY A 123 1.52 0.98 -1.64
CA GLY A 123 1.98 -0.38 -1.32
C GLY A 123 1.81 -0.76 0.15
N ASP A 124 1.14 0.07 0.94
CA ASP A 124 0.90 -0.09 2.37
C ASP A 124 -0.59 -0.10 2.75
N THR A 125 -1.48 0.07 1.79
CA THR A 125 -2.92 0.12 2.01
C THR A 125 -3.61 -1.16 1.54
N LEU A 126 -4.44 -1.73 2.40
CA LEU A 126 -5.37 -2.80 2.05
C LEU A 126 -6.81 -2.32 2.18
N THR A 127 -7.62 -2.59 1.18
CA THR A 127 -9.06 -2.29 1.17
C THR A 127 -9.77 -3.15 0.15
N ASP A 128 -11.08 -3.32 0.34
CA ASP A 128 -11.96 -4.04 -0.59
C ASP A 128 -12.70 -3.07 -1.55
N ILE A 129 -12.16 -1.86 -1.77
CA ILE A 129 -12.73 -0.84 -2.68
C ILE A 129 -13.11 -1.42 -4.05
N ASP A 130 -14.23 -0.99 -4.60
CA ASP A 130 -14.63 -1.27 -5.98
C ASP A 130 -13.80 -0.43 -6.97
N LEU A 131 -12.65 -0.97 -7.42
CA LEU A 131 -11.77 -0.32 -8.38
C LEU A 131 -12.44 -0.04 -9.74
N PRO A 132 -13.24 -0.95 -10.32
CA PRO A 132 -14.08 -0.65 -11.48
C PRO A 132 -14.98 0.57 -11.30
N ALA A 133 -15.65 0.70 -10.17
CA ALA A 133 -16.48 1.87 -9.87
C ALA A 133 -15.68 3.17 -9.74
N LEU A 134 -14.50 3.13 -9.12
CA LEU A 134 -13.58 4.27 -9.06
C LEU A 134 -13.17 4.73 -10.47
N VAL A 135 -12.82 3.78 -11.34
CA VAL A 135 -12.42 4.09 -12.73
C VAL A 135 -13.61 4.66 -13.52
N ALA A 136 -14.79 4.07 -13.39
CA ALA A 136 -15.99 4.59 -14.03
C ALA A 136 -16.29 6.03 -13.58
N HIS A 137 -16.25 6.30 -12.27
CA HIS A 137 -16.44 7.63 -11.74
C HIS A 137 -15.40 8.64 -12.27
N HIS A 138 -14.14 8.23 -12.39
CA HIS A 138 -13.07 9.05 -12.96
C HIS A 138 -13.37 9.46 -14.41
N VAL A 139 -13.83 8.51 -15.22
CA VAL A 139 -14.20 8.74 -16.61
C VAL A 139 -15.45 9.61 -16.71
N ASP A 140 -16.50 9.29 -15.97
CA ASP A 140 -17.80 9.98 -16.04
C ASP A 140 -17.71 11.45 -15.58
N THR A 141 -16.84 11.74 -14.62
CA THR A 141 -16.61 13.10 -14.12
C THR A 141 -15.59 13.89 -14.94
N ASN A 142 -14.91 13.25 -15.91
CA ASN A 142 -13.81 13.82 -16.69
C ASN A 142 -12.73 14.47 -15.80
N ALA A 143 -12.48 13.87 -14.62
CA ALA A 143 -11.49 14.34 -13.68
C ALA A 143 -10.07 14.09 -14.21
N GLN A 144 -9.11 14.90 -13.77
CA GLN A 144 -7.68 14.61 -13.99
C GLN A 144 -7.13 13.64 -12.95
N VAL A 145 -7.68 13.75 -11.73
CA VAL A 145 -7.38 12.85 -10.59
C VAL A 145 -8.69 12.54 -9.87
N THR A 146 -8.89 11.29 -9.51
CA THR A 146 -9.99 10.88 -8.62
C THR A 146 -9.40 10.15 -7.43
N MET A 147 -9.49 10.76 -6.26
CA MET A 147 -8.95 10.24 -4.99
C MET A 147 -10.00 9.40 -4.27
N ALA A 148 -9.68 8.17 -3.91
CA ALA A 148 -10.51 7.35 -3.04
C ALA A 148 -10.39 7.84 -1.60
N VAL A 149 -11.52 8.17 -0.98
CA VAL A 149 -11.56 8.77 0.37
C VAL A 149 -12.58 8.04 1.25
N VAL A 150 -12.32 8.05 2.55
CA VAL A 150 -13.27 7.66 3.59
C VAL A 150 -13.57 8.87 4.48
N ASP A 151 -14.53 8.73 5.39
CA ASP A 151 -14.80 9.77 6.40
C ASP A 151 -13.52 10.11 7.15
N GLY A 152 -13.34 11.39 7.44
CA GLY A 152 -12.09 11.91 7.98
C GLY A 152 -11.76 11.39 9.37
N ASP A 153 -10.48 11.21 9.59
CA ASP A 153 -9.89 10.98 10.91
C ASP A 153 -9.10 12.24 11.28
N PRO A 154 -9.41 12.92 12.39
CA PRO A 154 -8.76 14.17 12.78
C PRO A 154 -7.25 14.04 13.03
N ARG A 155 -6.74 12.81 13.13
CA ARG A 155 -5.29 12.56 13.25
C ARG A 155 -4.51 12.83 11.97
N TYR A 156 -5.18 12.93 10.82
CA TYR A 156 -4.54 13.12 9.52
C TYR A 156 -4.93 14.46 8.90
N ASN A 157 -4.01 15.05 8.15
CA ASN A 157 -4.37 16.11 7.22
C ASN A 157 -5.27 15.53 6.13
N GLY A 158 -6.44 16.10 5.97
CA GLY A 158 -7.47 15.53 5.11
C GLY A 158 -7.58 16.19 3.74
N VAL A 159 -8.44 15.60 2.92
CA VAL A 159 -8.90 16.12 1.65
C VAL A 159 -10.13 16.99 1.89
N ILE A 160 -10.07 18.26 1.57
CA ILE A 160 -11.18 19.21 1.69
C ILE A 160 -11.90 19.25 0.35
N ALA A 161 -13.15 18.79 0.31
CA ALA A 161 -13.97 18.79 -0.88
C ALA A 161 -15.32 19.49 -0.64
N ASP A 162 -15.91 19.98 -1.72
CA ASP A 162 -17.27 20.52 -1.68
C ASP A 162 -18.33 19.40 -1.84
N ASP A 163 -19.61 19.78 -1.76
CA ASP A 163 -20.75 18.86 -1.82
C ASP A 163 -20.85 18.13 -3.18
N ALA A 164 -20.20 18.66 -4.24
CA ALA A 164 -20.08 18.01 -5.55
C ALA A 164 -18.87 17.05 -5.63
N GLY A 165 -18.12 16.89 -4.55
CA GLY A 165 -16.92 16.06 -4.50
C GLY A 165 -15.71 16.67 -5.20
N ILE A 166 -15.71 17.96 -5.48
CA ILE A 166 -14.55 18.66 -6.06
C ILE A 166 -13.59 19.00 -4.92
N VAL A 167 -12.35 18.55 -5.04
CA VAL A 167 -11.30 18.86 -4.06
C VAL A 167 -10.90 20.32 -4.15
N ARG A 168 -10.98 21.03 -3.04
CA ARG A 168 -10.68 22.45 -2.89
C ARG A 168 -9.34 22.70 -2.22
N GLY A 169 -8.80 21.69 -1.51
CA GLY A 169 -7.51 21.78 -0.85
C GLY A 169 -7.23 20.59 0.05
N PHE A 170 -6.13 20.72 0.80
CA PHE A 170 -5.66 19.71 1.75
C PHE A 170 -5.31 20.38 3.07
N GLY A 171 -5.65 19.74 4.18
CA GLY A 171 -5.37 20.29 5.50
C GLY A 171 -6.30 19.76 6.58
N GLN A 172 -6.27 20.42 7.75
CA GLN A 172 -7.18 20.09 8.86
C GLN A 172 -8.51 20.80 8.66
N SER A 173 -9.59 20.05 8.78
CA SER A 173 -10.97 20.55 8.77
C SER A 173 -11.89 19.50 9.36
N ASP A 174 -12.92 19.90 10.09
CA ASP A 174 -13.93 18.99 10.66
C ASP A 174 -14.72 18.21 9.57
N ARG A 175 -14.63 18.65 8.32
CA ARG A 175 -15.26 18.02 7.15
C ARG A 175 -14.23 17.44 6.16
N ALA A 176 -12.98 17.32 6.56
CA ALA A 176 -11.97 16.73 5.70
C ALA A 176 -12.14 15.22 5.64
N PHE A 177 -11.97 14.67 4.44
CA PHE A 177 -11.94 13.22 4.21
C PHE A 177 -10.53 12.68 4.34
N HIS A 178 -10.40 11.41 4.69
CA HIS A 178 -9.10 10.74 4.68
C HIS A 178 -8.85 10.08 3.32
N PHE A 179 -7.73 10.42 2.67
CA PHE A 179 -7.28 9.77 1.43
C PHE A 179 -6.64 8.42 1.75
N ILE A 180 -7.19 7.34 1.19
CA ILE A 180 -6.75 5.97 1.49
C ILE A 180 -5.61 5.46 0.60
N GLY A 181 -4.92 6.34 -0.12
CA GLY A 181 -3.76 5.93 -0.94
C GLY A 181 -4.12 5.25 -2.26
N ILE A 182 -5.36 5.36 -2.75
CA ILE A 182 -5.79 4.83 -4.04
C ILE A 182 -6.40 5.95 -4.86
N GLN A 183 -5.97 6.07 -6.12
CA GLN A 183 -6.50 7.09 -7.03
C GLN A 183 -6.43 6.65 -8.50
N ALA A 184 -7.38 7.12 -9.29
CA ALA A 184 -7.33 7.05 -10.75
C ALA A 184 -6.80 8.39 -11.29
N VAL A 185 -5.89 8.35 -12.26
CA VAL A 185 -5.22 9.56 -12.76
C VAL A 185 -5.01 9.53 -14.26
N ASN A 186 -5.03 10.72 -14.88
CA ASN A 186 -4.54 10.90 -16.23
C ASN A 186 -3.01 11.12 -16.22
N ALA A 187 -2.27 10.43 -17.09
CA ALA A 187 -0.80 10.54 -17.18
C ALA A 187 -0.33 11.98 -17.43
N SER A 188 -1.10 12.76 -18.16
CA SER A 188 -0.82 14.18 -18.43
C SER A 188 -0.69 15.05 -17.18
N VAL A 189 -1.24 14.61 -16.04
CA VAL A 189 -1.11 15.30 -14.74
C VAL A 189 0.36 15.41 -14.33
N PHE A 190 1.19 14.42 -14.67
CA PHE A 190 2.59 14.36 -14.28
C PHE A 190 3.56 14.86 -15.36
N ALA A 191 3.07 15.32 -16.51
CA ALA A 191 3.91 15.70 -17.67
C ALA A 191 4.93 16.84 -17.39
N GLY A 192 4.65 17.68 -16.38
CA GLY A 192 5.55 18.78 -15.99
C GLY A 192 6.46 18.44 -14.81
N ILE A 193 6.44 17.21 -14.31
CA ILE A 193 7.24 16.77 -13.17
C ILE A 193 8.51 16.09 -13.67
N ASP A 194 9.66 16.56 -13.19
CA ASP A 194 10.95 15.92 -13.50
C ASP A 194 11.00 14.49 -12.89
N PRO A 195 11.18 13.45 -13.72
CA PRO A 195 11.20 12.05 -13.25
C PRO A 195 12.47 11.68 -12.48
N ALA A 196 13.39 12.62 -12.28
CA ALA A 196 14.62 12.43 -11.51
C ALA A 196 14.63 13.24 -10.19
N THR A 197 13.62 14.07 -9.94
CA THR A 197 13.59 14.96 -8.77
C THR A 197 12.47 14.53 -7.81
N PRO A 198 12.76 14.38 -6.50
CA PRO A 198 11.75 14.09 -5.49
C PRO A 198 10.62 15.13 -5.49
N SER A 199 9.38 14.65 -5.58
CA SER A 199 8.20 15.49 -5.60
C SER A 199 6.99 14.78 -4.97
N GLU A 200 6.16 15.54 -4.26
CA GLU A 200 4.98 15.05 -3.57
C GLU A 200 3.68 15.52 -4.23
N THR A 201 2.64 14.71 -4.17
CA THR A 201 1.31 15.06 -4.70
C THR A 201 0.59 16.04 -3.78
N VAL A 202 0.15 15.60 -2.61
CA VAL A 202 -0.75 16.32 -1.70
C VAL A 202 -0.10 17.58 -1.12
N HIS A 203 1.16 17.50 -0.70
CA HIS A 203 1.90 18.62 -0.10
C HIS A 203 2.74 19.41 -1.10
N GLY A 204 2.65 19.08 -2.39
CA GLY A 204 3.45 19.74 -3.44
C GLY A 204 2.61 20.11 -4.66
N PHE A 205 2.43 19.15 -5.56
CA PHE A 205 1.92 19.40 -6.90
C PHE A 205 0.39 19.61 -6.97
N TYR A 206 -0.43 18.89 -6.21
CA TYR A 206 -1.90 18.98 -6.28
C TYR A 206 -2.46 20.35 -5.91
N PRO A 207 -1.95 21.08 -4.91
CA PRO A 207 -2.36 22.48 -4.69
C PRO A 207 -2.21 23.37 -5.91
N THR A 208 -1.10 23.24 -6.66
CA THR A 208 -0.87 23.97 -7.91
C THR A 208 -1.85 23.55 -9.01
N LEU A 209 -2.13 22.26 -9.12
CA LEU A 209 -3.11 21.73 -10.07
C LEU A 209 -4.53 22.26 -9.79
N ILE A 210 -4.95 22.29 -8.52
CA ILE A 210 -6.24 22.85 -8.09
C ILE A 210 -6.34 24.35 -8.43
N ALA A 211 -5.28 25.11 -8.18
CA ALA A 211 -5.24 26.54 -8.48
C ALA A 211 -5.38 26.81 -10.00
N ALA A 212 -4.71 25.99 -10.83
CA ALA A 212 -4.75 26.11 -12.28
C ALA A 212 -6.06 25.57 -12.89
N ARG A 213 -6.67 24.55 -12.28
CA ARG A 213 -7.88 23.85 -12.76
C ARG A 213 -8.76 23.45 -11.58
N PRO A 214 -9.68 24.29 -11.10
CA PRO A 214 -10.42 24.10 -9.85
C PRO A 214 -11.27 22.82 -9.76
N ALA A 215 -11.57 22.16 -10.88
CA ALA A 215 -12.31 20.90 -10.91
C ALA A 215 -11.46 19.68 -11.32
N ALA A 216 -10.13 19.84 -11.34
CA ALA A 216 -9.22 18.79 -11.80
C ALA A 216 -9.21 17.56 -10.89
N ILE A 217 -9.40 17.73 -9.59
CA ILE A 217 -9.35 16.64 -8.60
C ILE A 217 -10.73 16.44 -8.00
N ARG A 218 -11.17 15.17 -7.96
CA ARG A 218 -12.43 14.76 -7.36
C ARG A 218 -12.24 13.68 -6.31
N THR A 219 -13.19 13.56 -5.40
CA THR A 219 -13.28 12.45 -4.45
C THR A 219 -14.15 11.33 -4.97
N PHE A 220 -13.81 10.11 -4.58
CA PHE A 220 -14.66 8.92 -4.67
C PHE A 220 -14.79 8.34 -3.27
N HIS A 221 -16.00 8.34 -2.73
CA HIS A 221 -16.26 7.88 -1.36
C HIS A 221 -16.27 6.36 -1.28
N VAL A 222 -15.43 5.82 -0.40
CA VAL A 222 -15.28 4.40 -0.11
C VAL A 222 -16.01 4.10 1.19
N ARG A 223 -16.83 3.05 1.18
CA ARG A 223 -17.57 2.58 2.37
C ARG A 223 -16.94 1.35 2.99
N GLU A 224 -16.11 0.70 2.21
CA GLU A 224 -15.40 -0.50 2.61
C GLU A 224 -14.31 -0.16 3.62
N GLU A 225 -14.00 -1.14 4.45
CA GLU A 225 -12.92 -1.05 5.42
C GLU A 225 -11.57 -0.89 4.72
N PHE A 226 -10.73 -0.04 5.27
CA PHE A 226 -9.35 0.07 4.84
C PHE A 226 -8.39 -0.11 6.02
N PHE A 227 -7.17 -0.56 5.72
CA PHE A 227 -6.11 -0.74 6.69
C PHE A 227 -4.85 -0.03 6.19
N ASP A 228 -4.32 0.87 7.01
CA ASP A 228 -3.00 1.46 6.82
C ASP A 228 -2.01 0.78 7.77
N ILE A 229 -0.83 0.46 7.24
CA ILE A 229 0.24 -0.16 8.01
C ILE A 229 1.38 0.85 8.15
N GLY A 230 1.23 1.80 9.05
CA GLY A 230 2.17 2.90 9.23
C GLY A 230 3.22 2.66 10.33
N SER A 231 2.89 1.89 11.36
CA SER A 231 3.72 1.63 12.54
C SER A 231 3.67 0.16 12.96
N PRO A 232 4.59 -0.33 13.83
CA PRO A 232 4.52 -1.71 14.36
C PRO A 232 3.21 -2.00 15.09
N THR A 233 2.66 -1.06 15.83
CA THR A 233 1.36 -1.18 16.52
C THR A 233 0.23 -1.36 15.50
N GLU A 234 0.17 -0.52 14.47
CA GLU A 234 -0.85 -0.62 13.40
C GLU A 234 -0.68 -1.90 12.59
N TYR A 235 0.56 -2.32 12.34
CA TYR A 235 0.86 -3.57 11.66
C TYR A 235 0.30 -4.79 12.43
N LEU A 236 0.60 -4.89 13.73
CA LEU A 236 0.09 -5.98 14.57
C LEU A 236 -1.43 -5.95 14.66
N ALA A 237 -2.03 -4.77 14.85
CA ALA A 237 -3.49 -4.60 14.91
C ALA A 237 -4.16 -5.02 13.61
N THR A 238 -3.62 -4.60 12.46
CA THR A 238 -4.12 -4.97 11.13
C THR A 238 -4.01 -6.47 10.88
N ALA A 239 -2.86 -7.08 11.20
CA ALA A 239 -2.65 -8.52 11.03
C ALA A 239 -3.64 -9.33 11.88
N ARG A 240 -3.87 -8.94 13.15
CA ARG A 240 -4.86 -9.56 14.03
C ARG A 240 -6.28 -9.47 13.47
N ARG A 241 -6.67 -8.28 13.02
CA ARG A 241 -8.02 -8.02 12.49
C ARG A 241 -8.28 -8.79 11.19
N LEU A 242 -7.31 -8.84 10.28
CA LEU A 242 -7.41 -9.62 9.05
C LEU A 242 -7.39 -11.13 9.33
N ALA A 243 -6.53 -11.61 10.21
CA ALA A 243 -6.50 -13.02 10.62
C ALA A 243 -7.84 -13.48 11.22
N ALA A 244 -8.45 -12.66 12.08
CA ALA A 244 -9.78 -12.92 12.64
C ALA A 244 -10.86 -12.93 11.56
N ARG A 245 -10.86 -11.95 10.63
CA ARG A 245 -11.80 -11.87 9.49
C ARG A 245 -11.69 -13.09 8.58
N GLU A 246 -10.48 -13.56 8.34
CA GLU A 246 -10.18 -14.70 7.47
C GLU A 246 -10.19 -16.07 8.23
N ARG A 247 -10.50 -16.05 9.52
CA ARG A 247 -10.56 -17.24 10.40
C ARG A 247 -9.27 -18.07 10.37
N ARG A 248 -8.14 -17.40 10.47
CA ARG A 248 -6.81 -18.03 10.46
C ARG A 248 -5.97 -17.57 11.64
N PRO A 249 -4.94 -18.35 12.06
CA PRO A 249 -4.01 -17.91 13.08
C PRO A 249 -3.18 -16.72 12.60
N LEU A 250 -2.56 -16.01 13.54
CA LEU A 250 -1.53 -15.01 13.23
C LEU A 250 -0.35 -15.66 12.50
N ASP A 251 0.38 -14.82 11.78
CA ASP A 251 1.46 -15.26 10.90
C ASP A 251 2.56 -15.99 11.68
N ARG A 252 2.89 -17.18 11.18
CA ARG A 252 4.07 -17.93 11.53
C ARG A 252 4.75 -18.31 10.22
N GLY A 253 5.86 -17.63 9.94
CA GLY A 253 6.61 -17.78 8.71
C GLY A 253 7.25 -19.17 8.54
N GLU A 254 7.84 -19.40 7.40
CA GLU A 254 8.47 -20.66 7.05
C GLU A 254 9.72 -20.92 7.91
N GLY A 255 9.97 -22.19 8.24
CA GLY A 255 11.15 -22.63 8.98
C GLY A 255 11.22 -22.17 10.43
N CYS A 256 10.09 -21.69 11.00
CA CYS A 256 10.03 -21.33 12.41
C CYS A 256 10.06 -22.57 13.33
N VAL A 257 10.88 -22.51 14.38
CA VAL A 257 10.98 -23.52 15.44
C VAL A 257 10.60 -22.85 16.77
N VAL A 258 9.57 -23.37 17.43
CA VAL A 258 9.10 -22.87 18.73
C VAL A 258 9.15 -24.01 19.71
N ALA A 259 9.82 -23.82 20.85
CA ALA A 259 9.88 -24.82 21.92
C ALA A 259 8.46 -25.11 22.47
N ALA A 260 8.20 -26.37 22.88
CA ALA A 260 6.87 -26.80 23.27
C ALA A 260 6.32 -26.09 24.51
N ASP A 261 7.20 -25.62 25.39
CA ASP A 261 6.91 -24.87 26.61
C ASP A 261 7.03 -23.34 26.48
N ALA A 262 7.30 -22.85 25.29
CA ALA A 262 7.23 -21.40 24.99
C ALA A 262 5.77 -20.94 24.87
N ARG A 263 5.52 -19.69 25.29
CA ARG A 263 4.20 -19.05 25.23
C ARG A 263 4.21 -17.88 24.26
N LEU A 264 3.32 -17.94 23.29
CA LEU A 264 3.14 -16.90 22.26
C LEU A 264 1.70 -16.41 22.32
N THR A 265 1.52 -15.12 22.65
CA THR A 265 0.21 -14.46 22.68
C THR A 265 0.23 -13.30 21.67
N ASN A 266 -0.74 -13.26 20.77
CA ASN A 266 -0.88 -12.17 19.78
C ASN A 266 0.44 -11.80 19.06
N THR A 267 1.30 -12.77 18.80
CA THR A 267 2.66 -12.58 18.30
C THR A 267 2.79 -13.05 16.86
N ILE A 268 3.43 -12.23 16.01
CA ILE A 268 3.77 -12.55 14.63
C ILE A 268 5.22 -13.04 14.58
N LEU A 269 5.44 -14.19 13.95
CA LEU A 269 6.77 -14.69 13.63
C LEU A 269 6.98 -14.64 12.12
N TRP A 270 8.05 -13.96 11.68
CA TRP A 270 8.49 -14.04 10.28
C TRP A 270 9.27 -15.33 10.04
N ASP A 271 10.01 -15.42 8.92
CA ASP A 271 10.65 -16.66 8.53
C ASP A 271 11.87 -17.01 9.40
N ARG A 272 12.09 -18.31 9.62
CA ARG A 272 13.26 -18.90 10.30
C ARG A 272 13.48 -18.40 11.73
N VAL A 273 12.41 -17.95 12.40
CA VAL A 273 12.47 -17.57 13.82
C VAL A 273 12.63 -18.81 14.69
N ARG A 274 13.48 -18.72 15.70
CA ARG A 274 13.66 -19.76 16.73
C ARG A 274 13.28 -19.20 18.09
N VAL A 275 12.33 -19.83 18.77
CA VAL A 275 11.91 -19.43 20.11
C VAL A 275 12.31 -20.51 21.11
N GLY A 276 13.17 -20.13 22.06
CA GLY A 276 13.72 -21.02 23.09
C GLY A 276 12.70 -21.45 24.13
N ALA A 277 13.08 -22.51 24.90
CA ALA A 277 12.25 -23.09 25.97
C ALA A 277 11.85 -22.02 27.01
N ARG A 278 10.60 -22.05 27.48
CA ARG A 278 10.03 -21.12 28.49
C ARG A 278 10.12 -19.63 28.10
N ALA A 279 10.35 -19.33 26.83
CA ALA A 279 10.25 -17.94 26.37
C ALA A 279 8.77 -17.50 26.33
N GLU A 280 8.52 -16.25 26.69
CA GLU A 280 7.18 -15.65 26.68
C GLU A 280 7.19 -14.42 25.77
N LEU A 281 6.33 -14.42 24.74
CA LEU A 281 6.16 -13.30 23.81
C LEU A 281 4.70 -12.90 23.78
N ASP A 282 4.42 -11.66 24.13
CA ASP A 282 3.07 -11.10 24.09
C ASP A 282 3.04 -9.83 23.24
N GLU A 283 2.12 -9.78 22.26
CA GLU A 283 1.99 -8.68 21.31
C GLU A 283 3.32 -8.30 20.62
N CYS A 284 4.11 -9.29 20.23
CA CYS A 284 5.40 -9.07 19.60
C CYS A 284 5.36 -9.29 18.09
N VAL A 285 6.29 -8.61 17.38
CA VAL A 285 6.62 -8.89 16.00
C VAL A 285 8.08 -9.32 15.92
N VAL A 286 8.31 -10.57 15.53
CA VAL A 286 9.64 -11.19 15.49
C VAL A 286 10.07 -11.34 14.04
N ALA A 287 11.11 -10.59 13.65
CA ALA A 287 11.60 -10.55 12.28
C ALA A 287 12.40 -11.79 11.88
N ASP A 288 12.80 -11.87 10.61
CA ASP A 288 13.51 -13.00 10.01
C ASP A 288 14.73 -13.44 10.80
N GLY A 289 14.84 -14.76 11.01
CA GLY A 289 16.03 -15.40 11.57
C GLY A 289 16.34 -15.06 13.03
N VAL A 290 15.45 -14.35 13.71
CA VAL A 290 15.61 -14.03 15.14
C VAL A 290 15.67 -15.29 15.97
N VAL A 291 16.63 -15.35 16.90
CA VAL A 291 16.74 -16.39 17.93
C VAL A 291 16.39 -15.79 19.27
N VAL A 292 15.22 -16.14 19.78
CA VAL A 292 14.77 -15.75 21.12
C VAL A 292 15.36 -16.72 22.14
N PRO A 293 16.16 -16.26 23.14
CA PRO A 293 16.78 -17.12 24.13
C PRO A 293 15.76 -17.86 25.02
N PRO A 294 16.13 -19.01 25.59
CA PRO A 294 15.31 -19.69 26.60
C PRO A 294 15.02 -18.77 27.80
N GLY A 295 13.77 -18.78 28.29
CA GLY A 295 13.33 -17.98 29.43
C GLY A 295 13.23 -16.46 29.18
N ALA A 296 13.46 -16.01 27.95
CA ALA A 296 13.30 -14.60 27.61
C ALA A 296 11.83 -14.17 27.67
N ASN A 297 11.59 -12.94 28.12
CA ASN A 297 10.24 -12.37 28.20
C ASN A 297 10.22 -11.02 27.46
N TYR A 298 9.37 -10.90 26.43
CA TYR A 298 9.17 -9.67 25.69
C TYR A 298 7.68 -9.41 25.52
N SER A 299 7.29 -8.14 25.65
CA SER A 299 5.94 -7.68 25.39
C SER A 299 5.96 -6.42 24.52
N ARG A 300 4.96 -6.27 23.65
CA ARG A 300 4.73 -5.11 22.79
C ARG A 300 6.03 -4.59 22.14
N SER A 301 6.73 -5.52 21.47
CA SER A 301 8.08 -5.24 20.96
C SER A 301 8.31 -5.81 19.57
N SER A 302 9.05 -5.06 18.76
CA SER A 302 9.66 -5.53 17.51
C SER A 302 11.01 -6.14 17.82
N LEU A 303 11.23 -7.41 17.47
CA LEU A 303 12.46 -8.14 17.67
C LEU A 303 13.17 -8.32 16.32
N VAL A 304 14.41 -7.84 16.21
CA VAL A 304 15.25 -7.98 15.02
C VAL A 304 16.66 -8.42 15.38
N MET A 305 17.38 -9.01 14.44
CA MET A 305 18.84 -9.23 14.58
C MET A 305 19.58 -8.04 13.95
N ARG A 306 20.55 -7.48 14.67
CA ARG A 306 21.50 -6.51 14.16
C ARG A 306 22.90 -6.86 14.68
N ASP A 307 23.87 -6.98 13.78
CA ASP A 307 25.26 -7.33 14.12
C ASP A 307 25.36 -8.58 15.02
N ASN A 308 24.58 -9.62 14.70
CA ASN A 308 24.42 -10.87 15.46
C ASN A 308 23.86 -10.70 16.89
N ALA A 309 23.36 -9.53 17.25
CA ALA A 309 22.69 -9.30 18.53
C ALA A 309 21.17 -9.20 18.33
N LEU A 310 20.41 -9.75 19.28
CA LEU A 310 18.97 -9.56 19.37
C LEU A 310 18.69 -8.16 19.91
N ILE A 311 17.96 -7.38 19.13
CA ILE A 311 17.47 -6.04 19.50
C ILE A 311 15.95 -6.14 19.66
N ALA A 312 15.45 -5.69 20.82
CA ALA A 312 14.03 -5.53 21.09
C ALA A 312 13.72 -4.04 21.22
N VAL A 313 12.78 -3.56 20.40
CA VAL A 313 12.32 -2.17 20.40
C VAL A 313 10.83 -2.17 20.77
N PRO A 314 10.46 -1.60 21.92
CA PRO A 314 9.06 -1.46 22.33
C PRO A 314 8.26 -0.55 21.40
N PHE A 315 6.92 -0.79 21.30
CA PHE A 315 5.98 0.03 20.53
C PHE A 315 4.59 0.16 21.18
#